data_56ced0f1b18967578b8d1e12372b8c20
#
_entry.id   56ced0f1b18967578b8d1e12372b8c20
#
_cell.length_a   1.000
_cell.length_b   1.000
_cell.length_c   1.000
_cell.angle_alpha   90.00
_cell.angle_beta   90.00
_cell.angle_gamma   90.00
#
_symmetry.space_group_name_H-M   'P 1'
#
loop_
_entity.id
_entity.type
_entity.pdbx_description
1 polymer ?
#
loop_
_entity_poly.entity_id
_entity_poly.type
_entity_poly.pdbx_seq_one_letter_code
_entity_poly.pdbx_strand_id
1 'polypeptide(L)'
;MFSMKLLIIFIYLVASTFSHAEEKLDIKNLVLTKKPKTYENVIFNDANQNSVNLSDFKGKLLILNFWATWCAPCREEMPSLDNLQVNLELNNLKIFPINIGREDISKSESFFKELNIKNLDIYFDSSITLAKKFALRGVPTTIFFNKKGEEFARLIGSIDFNDEGFIKWLKNYN
;
A
#
# COMPACT_ATOMS: atom_id res chain seq x y z
N MET A 1 7.98 59.63 -4.67
CA MET A 1 9.01 58.60 -4.82
C MET A 1 9.14 57.64 -3.63
N PHE A 2 8.25 57.70 -2.66
CA PHE A 2 8.30 56.88 -1.42
C PHE A 2 7.41 55.62 -1.44
N SER A 3 6.45 55.57 -2.37
CA SER A 3 5.42 54.50 -2.43
C SER A 3 5.88 53.16 -3.04
N MET A 4 6.81 53.20 -3.98
CA MET A 4 7.20 51.99 -4.72
C MET A 4 8.15 51.04 -3.98
N LYS A 5 8.98 51.59 -3.06
CA LYS A 5 9.87 50.79 -2.21
C LYS A 5 9.13 50.03 -1.10
N LEU A 6 8.03 50.62 -0.57
CA LEU A 6 7.20 49.96 0.42
C LEU A 6 6.39 48.79 -0.14
N LEU A 7 5.96 48.91 -1.39
CA LEU A 7 5.21 47.84 -2.09
C LEU A 7 6.09 46.62 -2.36
N ILE A 8 7.34 46.82 -2.72
CA ILE A 8 8.30 45.73 -2.99
C ILE A 8 8.64 44.97 -1.69
N ILE A 9 8.80 45.67 -0.57
CA ILE A 9 9.07 45.04 0.72
C ILE A 9 7.86 44.24 1.21
N PHE A 10 6.63 44.70 0.95
CA PHE A 10 5.41 43.98 1.28
C PHE A 10 5.22 42.68 0.45
N ILE A 11 5.59 42.71 -0.82
CA ILE A 11 5.57 41.52 -1.70
C ILE A 11 6.61 40.48 -1.26
N TYR A 12 7.79 40.93 -0.83
CA TYR A 12 8.84 40.03 -0.31
C TYR A 12 8.46 39.38 1.03
N LEU A 13 7.73 40.10 1.90
CA LEU A 13 7.26 39.58 3.20
C LEU A 13 6.11 38.56 3.07
N VAL A 14 5.27 38.68 2.03
CA VAL A 14 4.17 37.73 1.76
C VAL A 14 4.68 36.46 1.06
N ALA A 15 5.77 36.56 0.28
CA ALA A 15 6.35 35.41 -0.44
C ALA A 15 7.10 34.42 0.49
N SER A 16 7.47 34.85 1.72
CA SER A 16 8.27 34.04 2.64
C SER A 16 7.47 33.15 3.60
N THR A 17 6.13 33.14 3.54
CA THR A 17 5.28 32.39 4.49
C THR A 17 4.67 31.10 3.92
N PHE A 18 4.95 30.73 2.66
CA PHE A 18 4.61 29.40 2.14
C PHE A 18 5.77 28.42 2.36
N SER A 19 6.19 28.27 3.61
CA SER A 19 6.85 27.04 4.02
C SER A 19 5.77 25.97 4.10
N HIS A 20 5.61 25.17 3.05
CA HIS A 20 4.95 23.87 3.16
C HIS A 20 5.80 23.06 4.14
N ALA A 21 5.39 23.04 5.40
CA ALA A 21 5.84 22.01 6.31
C ALA A 21 5.33 20.69 5.70
N GLU A 22 6.21 19.95 5.05
CA GLU A 22 5.97 18.55 4.70
C GLU A 22 5.68 17.85 6.02
N GLU A 23 4.39 17.60 6.27
CA GLU A 23 3.91 16.88 7.44
C GLU A 23 4.57 15.51 7.40
N LYS A 24 5.57 15.31 8.24
CA LYS A 24 6.36 14.08 8.28
C LYS A 24 5.43 12.96 8.66
N LEU A 25 5.09 12.11 7.71
CA LEU A 25 4.31 10.91 7.94
C LEU A 25 5.04 10.04 8.98
N ASP A 26 4.51 9.99 10.20
CA ASP A 26 5.06 9.18 11.29
C ASP A 26 4.27 7.87 11.42
N ILE A 27 4.33 7.05 10.36
CA ILE A 27 3.80 5.69 10.42
C ILE A 27 4.90 4.78 10.93
N LYS A 28 4.71 4.26 12.13
CA LYS A 28 5.59 3.26 12.73
C LYS A 28 5.76 2.08 11.77
N ASN A 29 7.00 1.68 11.54
CA ASN A 29 7.37 0.54 10.69
C ASN A 29 7.14 0.73 9.16
N LEU A 30 6.80 1.92 8.69
CA LEU A 30 6.84 2.25 7.27
C LEU A 30 8.27 2.58 6.86
N VAL A 31 8.81 1.83 5.92
CA VAL A 31 10.17 1.99 5.40
C VAL A 31 10.08 2.46 3.96
N LEU A 32 10.51 3.69 3.70
CA LEU A 32 10.65 4.20 2.34
C LEU A 32 11.92 3.64 1.69
N THR A 33 11.80 3.20 0.46
CA THR A 33 12.94 2.68 -0.31
C THR A 33 13.78 3.84 -0.83
N LYS A 34 15.06 3.91 -0.47
CA LYS A 34 15.98 4.99 -0.91
C LYS A 34 16.10 5.08 -2.44
N LYS A 35 16.03 3.94 -3.11
CA LYS A 35 15.97 3.83 -4.58
C LYS A 35 14.87 2.83 -4.93
N PRO A 36 13.91 3.19 -5.80
CA PRO A 36 12.86 2.28 -6.23
C PRO A 36 13.45 0.96 -6.74
N LYS A 37 12.79 -0.17 -6.41
CA LYS A 37 13.23 -1.51 -6.79
C LYS A 37 12.27 -2.13 -7.77
N THR A 38 12.79 -2.71 -8.83
CA THR A 38 12.03 -3.51 -9.78
C THR A 38 12.20 -5.00 -9.48
N TYR A 39 11.15 -5.76 -9.77
CA TYR A 39 11.15 -7.22 -9.65
C TYR A 39 10.58 -7.82 -10.92
N GLU A 40 11.28 -8.80 -11.45
CA GLU A 40 10.80 -9.61 -12.58
C GLU A 40 9.97 -10.78 -12.06
N ASN A 41 8.99 -11.23 -12.87
CA ASN A 41 8.21 -12.44 -12.61
C ASN A 41 7.58 -12.46 -11.20
N VAL A 42 6.84 -11.39 -10.83
CA VAL A 42 6.01 -11.36 -9.65
C VAL A 42 4.69 -12.02 -9.99
N ILE A 43 4.61 -13.33 -9.78
CA ILE A 43 3.50 -14.18 -10.20
C ILE A 43 2.92 -14.86 -8.96
N PHE A 44 1.60 -14.84 -8.84
CA PHE A 44 0.80 -15.48 -7.80
C PHE A 44 -0.51 -15.99 -8.39
N ASN A 45 -1.31 -16.71 -7.62
CA ASN A 45 -2.56 -17.29 -8.13
C ASN A 45 -3.78 -16.62 -7.48
N ASP A 46 -4.87 -16.50 -8.24
CA ASP A 46 -6.18 -16.17 -7.70
C ASP A 46 -6.84 -17.40 -7.02
N ALA A 47 -8.04 -17.23 -6.47
CA ALA A 47 -8.80 -18.32 -5.83
C ALA A 47 -9.19 -19.44 -6.79
N ASN A 48 -9.23 -19.19 -8.10
CA ASN A 48 -9.49 -20.18 -9.14
C ASN A 48 -8.23 -20.85 -9.67
N GLN A 49 -7.09 -20.62 -9.04
CA GLN A 49 -5.75 -21.10 -9.46
C GLN A 49 -5.25 -20.50 -10.78
N ASN A 50 -5.86 -19.43 -11.28
CA ASN A 50 -5.34 -18.72 -12.43
C ASN A 50 -4.11 -17.92 -12.03
N SER A 51 -3.11 -17.92 -12.90
CA SER A 51 -1.89 -17.16 -12.72
C SER A 51 -2.12 -15.66 -12.94
N VAL A 52 -1.68 -14.86 -11.99
CA VAL A 52 -1.74 -13.38 -12.03
C VAL A 52 -0.32 -12.86 -12.04
N ASN A 53 0.01 -12.03 -13.02
CA ASN A 53 1.32 -11.37 -13.10
C ASN A 53 1.18 -9.90 -12.72
N LEU A 54 1.95 -9.43 -11.74
CA LEU A 54 1.92 -8.04 -11.30
C LEU A 54 2.19 -7.05 -12.43
N SER A 55 3.00 -7.44 -13.43
CA SER A 55 3.32 -6.59 -14.59
C SER A 55 2.11 -6.19 -15.42
N ASP A 56 1.02 -6.98 -15.38
CA ASP A 56 -0.20 -6.72 -16.15
C ASP A 56 -1.00 -5.54 -15.59
N PHE A 57 -0.63 -5.08 -14.39
CA PHE A 57 -1.26 -3.97 -13.68
C PHE A 57 -0.42 -2.69 -13.70
N LYS A 58 0.62 -2.60 -14.52
CA LYS A 58 1.38 -1.36 -14.69
C LYS A 58 0.45 -0.18 -15.02
N GLY A 59 0.82 0.99 -14.53
CA GLY A 59 -0.02 2.19 -14.63
C GLY A 59 -0.91 2.41 -13.41
N LYS A 60 -1.03 1.43 -12.52
CA LYS A 60 -1.76 1.54 -11.24
C LYS A 60 -0.82 1.68 -10.06
N LEU A 61 -1.31 2.27 -8.99
CA LEU A 61 -0.74 2.14 -7.64
C LEU A 61 -1.09 0.75 -7.14
N LEU A 62 -0.08 -0.08 -6.79
CA LEU A 62 -0.31 -1.46 -6.39
C LEU A 62 0.13 -1.69 -4.95
N ILE A 63 -0.66 -2.46 -4.22
CA ILE A 63 -0.36 -2.90 -2.85
C ILE A 63 -0.38 -4.43 -2.84
N LEU A 64 0.73 -5.05 -2.45
CA LEU A 64 0.80 -6.46 -2.11
C LEU A 64 0.83 -6.59 -0.59
N ASN A 65 -0.24 -7.13 -0.02
CA ASN A 65 -0.35 -7.41 1.41
C ASN A 65 -0.18 -8.91 1.64
N PHE A 66 0.88 -9.31 2.33
CA PHE A 66 1.17 -10.71 2.65
C PHE A 66 0.61 -11.06 4.02
N TRP A 67 -0.25 -12.08 4.06
CA TRP A 67 -1.02 -12.44 5.24
C TRP A 67 -1.20 -13.94 5.41
N ALA A 68 -1.78 -14.38 6.55
CA ALA A 68 -2.21 -15.75 6.80
C ALA A 68 -3.40 -15.77 7.78
N THR A 69 -4.21 -16.83 7.76
CA THR A 69 -5.42 -16.92 8.61
C THR A 69 -5.12 -17.00 10.10
N TRP A 70 -3.96 -17.56 10.49
CA TRP A 70 -3.47 -17.66 11.86
C TRP A 70 -2.82 -16.39 12.40
N CYS A 71 -2.67 -15.37 11.57
CA CYS A 71 -2.00 -14.10 11.91
C CYS A 71 -3.00 -13.13 12.55
N ALA A 72 -2.97 -12.96 13.86
CA ALA A 72 -3.89 -12.06 14.57
C ALA A 72 -3.80 -10.59 14.10
N PRO A 73 -2.61 -9.96 13.93
CA PRO A 73 -2.53 -8.60 13.40
C PRO A 73 -3.05 -8.48 11.97
N CYS A 74 -2.95 -9.53 11.13
CA CYS A 74 -3.53 -9.53 9.79
C CYS A 74 -5.06 -9.46 9.86
N ARG A 75 -5.66 -10.16 10.83
CA ARG A 75 -7.11 -10.11 11.07
C ARG A 75 -7.57 -8.71 11.46
N GLU A 76 -6.79 -7.99 12.24
CA GLU A 76 -7.10 -6.64 12.70
C GLU A 76 -7.07 -5.61 11.55
N GLU A 77 -6.09 -5.70 10.65
CA GLU A 77 -5.93 -4.72 9.57
C GLU A 77 -6.83 -4.97 8.35
N MET A 78 -7.24 -6.22 8.10
CA MET A 78 -7.92 -6.62 6.86
C MET A 78 -9.20 -5.82 6.55
N PRO A 79 -10.08 -5.48 7.52
CA PRO A 79 -11.25 -4.65 7.24
C PRO A 79 -10.91 -3.24 6.77
N SER A 80 -9.86 -2.63 7.29
CA SER A 80 -9.42 -1.31 6.85
C SER A 80 -8.77 -1.37 5.46
N LEU A 81 -8.07 -2.46 5.15
CA LEU A 81 -7.50 -2.72 3.83
C LEU A 81 -8.62 -2.92 2.78
N ASP A 82 -9.72 -3.57 3.15
CA ASP A 82 -10.92 -3.74 2.32
C ASP A 82 -11.55 -2.39 1.97
N ASN A 83 -11.69 -1.50 2.95
CA ASN A 83 -12.20 -0.15 2.75
C ASN A 83 -11.26 0.67 1.83
N LEU A 84 -9.96 0.52 1.99
CA LEU A 84 -8.97 1.22 1.17
C LEU A 84 -9.11 0.89 -0.31
N GLN A 85 -9.46 -0.36 -0.67
CA GLN A 85 -9.63 -0.79 -2.07
C GLN A 85 -10.69 0.02 -2.83
N VAL A 86 -11.70 0.52 -2.12
CA VAL A 86 -12.82 1.29 -2.70
C VAL A 86 -12.77 2.77 -2.33
N ASN A 87 -11.66 3.25 -1.81
CA ASN A 87 -11.48 4.65 -1.45
C ASN A 87 -11.51 5.53 -2.71
N LEU A 88 -12.48 6.45 -2.79
CA LEU A 88 -12.70 7.30 -3.96
C LEU A 88 -11.54 8.25 -4.28
N GLU A 89 -10.69 8.53 -3.29
CA GLU A 89 -9.50 9.37 -3.47
C GLU A 89 -8.33 8.61 -4.10
N LEU A 90 -8.42 7.27 -4.19
CA LEU A 90 -7.41 6.35 -4.71
C LEU A 90 -7.96 5.53 -5.88
N ASN A 91 -8.56 6.22 -6.85
CA ASN A 91 -9.29 5.60 -7.96
C ASN A 91 -8.44 4.72 -8.89
N ASN A 92 -7.14 4.79 -8.79
CA ASN A 92 -6.20 3.99 -9.59
C ASN A 92 -5.42 2.96 -8.73
N LEU A 93 -5.95 2.61 -7.57
CA LEU A 93 -5.39 1.60 -6.65
C LEU A 93 -5.86 0.19 -7.00
N LYS A 94 -4.96 -0.80 -6.90
CA LYS A 94 -5.31 -2.22 -6.83
C LYS A 94 -4.55 -2.88 -5.68
N ILE A 95 -5.28 -3.59 -4.83
CA ILE A 95 -4.72 -4.33 -3.69
C ILE A 95 -4.80 -5.83 -3.97
N PHE A 96 -3.73 -6.52 -3.63
CA PHE A 96 -3.58 -7.97 -3.72
C PHE A 96 -3.26 -8.52 -2.33
N PRO A 97 -4.26 -8.96 -1.55
CA PRO A 97 -4.02 -9.71 -0.31
C PRO A 97 -3.58 -11.14 -0.65
N ILE A 98 -2.29 -11.42 -0.47
CA ILE A 98 -1.66 -12.68 -0.87
C ILE A 98 -1.47 -13.57 0.36
N ASN A 99 -2.22 -14.67 0.44
CA ASN A 99 -2.06 -15.66 1.50
C ASN A 99 -0.78 -16.47 1.29
N ILE A 100 0.06 -16.53 2.34
CA ILE A 100 1.28 -17.34 2.36
C ILE A 100 1.23 -18.46 3.43
N GLY A 101 0.05 -18.69 4.02
CA GLY A 101 -0.16 -19.62 5.14
C GLY A 101 -0.12 -21.09 4.77
N ARG A 102 -0.03 -21.46 3.47
CA ARG A 102 -0.13 -22.84 2.95
C ARG A 102 -1.41 -23.55 3.37
N GLU A 103 -2.48 -22.82 3.43
CA GLU A 103 -3.79 -23.30 3.86
C GLU A 103 -4.69 -23.57 2.66
N ASP A 104 -5.73 -24.38 2.88
CA ASP A 104 -6.76 -24.58 1.88
C ASP A 104 -7.51 -23.26 1.58
N ILE A 105 -7.94 -23.10 0.35
CA ILE A 105 -8.70 -21.93 -0.12
C ILE A 105 -9.90 -21.65 0.78
N SER A 106 -10.62 -22.71 1.20
CA SER A 106 -11.80 -22.63 2.06
C SER A 106 -11.55 -21.92 3.40
N LYS A 107 -10.33 -22.04 3.96
CA LYS A 107 -9.96 -21.31 5.19
C LYS A 107 -9.82 -19.82 4.94
N SER A 108 -9.24 -19.42 3.81
CA SER A 108 -9.14 -18.02 3.41
C SER A 108 -10.52 -17.42 3.12
N GLU A 109 -11.41 -18.17 2.45
CA GLU A 109 -12.79 -17.74 2.21
C GLU A 109 -13.56 -17.58 3.52
N SER A 110 -13.42 -18.53 4.45
CA SER A 110 -14.03 -18.44 5.78
C SER A 110 -13.55 -17.23 6.56
N PHE A 111 -12.24 -16.96 6.51
CA PHE A 111 -11.61 -15.77 7.13
C PHE A 111 -12.21 -14.46 6.55
N PHE A 112 -12.32 -14.33 5.21
CA PHE A 112 -12.92 -13.17 4.57
C PHE A 112 -14.38 -13.01 4.95
N LYS A 113 -15.14 -14.11 4.98
CA LYS A 113 -16.54 -14.12 5.40
C LYS A 113 -16.72 -13.68 6.85
N GLU A 114 -15.92 -14.19 7.78
CA GLU A 114 -15.95 -13.82 9.20
C GLU A 114 -15.68 -12.32 9.41
N LEU A 115 -14.77 -11.74 8.64
CA LEU A 115 -14.40 -10.32 8.72
C LEU A 115 -15.29 -9.43 7.84
N ASN A 116 -16.27 -10.01 7.14
CA ASN A 116 -17.16 -9.29 6.22
C ASN A 116 -16.41 -8.52 5.12
N ILE A 117 -15.31 -9.08 4.60
CA ILE A 117 -14.54 -8.55 3.49
C ILE A 117 -15.33 -8.69 2.20
N LYS A 118 -15.43 -7.60 1.41
CA LYS A 118 -16.32 -7.55 0.22
C LYS A 118 -15.64 -7.02 -1.04
N ASN A 119 -14.59 -6.23 -0.90
CA ASN A 119 -14.00 -5.46 -1.98
C ASN A 119 -12.63 -6.03 -2.40
N LEU A 120 -12.08 -6.94 -1.61
CA LEU A 120 -10.82 -7.61 -1.88
C LEU A 120 -11.06 -9.02 -2.44
N ASP A 121 -10.27 -9.38 -3.45
CA ASP A 121 -10.15 -10.78 -3.91
C ASP A 121 -9.06 -11.50 -3.11
N ILE A 122 -9.10 -12.84 -3.07
CA ILE A 122 -8.10 -13.66 -2.38
C ILE A 122 -7.05 -14.14 -3.39
N TYR A 123 -5.79 -13.99 -3.01
CA TYR A 123 -4.64 -14.48 -3.80
C TYR A 123 -3.74 -15.36 -2.96
N PHE A 124 -2.90 -16.18 -3.63
CA PHE A 124 -2.07 -17.19 -2.98
C PHE A 124 -0.63 -17.20 -3.56
N ASP A 125 0.35 -17.29 -2.67
CA ASP A 125 1.74 -17.68 -2.98
C ASP A 125 2.02 -19.08 -2.41
N SER A 126 1.36 -20.08 -2.97
CA SER A 126 1.38 -21.47 -2.46
C SER A 126 2.79 -22.07 -2.40
N SER A 127 3.68 -21.64 -3.27
CA SER A 127 5.09 -22.08 -3.33
C SER A 127 6.02 -21.27 -2.43
N ILE A 128 5.51 -20.25 -1.74
CA ILE A 128 6.31 -19.28 -0.95
C ILE A 128 7.42 -18.63 -1.80
N THR A 129 7.18 -18.51 -3.08
CA THR A 129 8.15 -17.96 -4.04
C THR A 129 8.29 -16.46 -3.84
N LEU A 130 7.15 -15.75 -3.67
CA LEU A 130 7.15 -14.31 -3.45
C LEU A 130 7.66 -13.95 -2.05
N ALA A 131 7.30 -14.74 -1.03
CA ALA A 131 7.82 -14.54 0.32
C ALA A 131 9.36 -14.56 0.33
N LYS A 132 9.97 -15.49 -0.41
CA LYS A 132 11.43 -15.55 -0.60
C LYS A 132 11.95 -14.39 -1.45
N LYS A 133 11.31 -14.12 -2.61
CA LYS A 133 11.70 -13.05 -3.54
C LYS A 133 11.74 -11.68 -2.85
N PHE A 134 10.77 -11.37 -2.03
CA PHE A 134 10.68 -10.12 -1.28
C PHE A 134 11.43 -10.17 0.06
N ALA A 135 12.05 -11.29 0.41
CA ALA A 135 12.74 -11.52 1.69
C ALA A 135 11.85 -11.14 2.89
N LEU A 136 10.62 -11.63 2.90
CA LEU A 136 9.66 -11.37 3.97
C LEU A 136 10.18 -11.97 5.28
N ARG A 137 10.06 -11.23 6.38
CA ARG A 137 10.46 -11.66 7.73
C ARG A 137 9.29 -12.13 8.58
N GLY A 138 8.05 -11.89 8.12
CA GLY A 138 6.83 -12.24 8.83
C GLY A 138 5.61 -11.63 8.15
N VAL A 139 4.46 -11.86 8.74
CA VAL A 139 3.17 -11.31 8.34
C VAL A 139 2.54 -10.51 9.50
N PRO A 140 1.76 -9.44 9.22
CA PRO A 140 1.58 -8.87 7.90
C PRO A 140 2.82 -8.12 7.41
N THR A 141 3.03 -8.16 6.11
CA THR A 141 3.98 -7.27 5.43
C THR A 141 3.32 -6.73 4.19
N THR A 142 3.30 -5.42 4.05
CA THR A 142 2.69 -4.73 2.91
C THR A 142 3.76 -4.05 2.07
N ILE A 143 3.75 -4.27 0.75
CA ILE A 143 4.70 -3.69 -0.20
C ILE A 143 3.94 -2.81 -1.18
N PHE A 144 4.43 -1.60 -1.38
CA PHE A 144 3.82 -0.57 -2.22
C PHE A 144 4.62 -0.39 -3.51
N PHE A 145 3.91 -0.45 -4.65
CA PHE A 145 4.50 -0.27 -5.97
C PHE A 145 3.87 0.94 -6.67
N ASN A 146 4.71 1.79 -7.23
CA ASN A 146 4.27 2.94 -8.02
C ASN A 146 3.73 2.49 -9.41
N LYS A 147 3.22 3.46 -10.18
CA LYS A 147 2.67 3.23 -11.53
C LYS A 147 3.66 2.61 -12.53
N LYS A 148 4.97 2.68 -12.26
CA LYS A 148 6.00 2.04 -13.08
C LYS A 148 6.23 0.57 -12.70
N GLY A 149 5.60 0.09 -11.61
CA GLY A 149 5.81 -1.25 -11.06
C GLY A 149 7.08 -1.34 -10.22
N GLU A 150 7.52 -0.25 -9.63
CA GLU A 150 8.70 -0.18 -8.76
C GLU A 150 8.27 -0.10 -7.30
N GLU A 151 8.84 -0.95 -6.45
CA GLU A 151 8.66 -0.86 -5.01
C GLU A 151 9.25 0.44 -4.49
N PHE A 152 8.44 1.24 -3.79
CA PHE A 152 8.86 2.51 -3.20
C PHE A 152 8.74 2.54 -1.68
N ALA A 153 7.95 1.64 -1.09
CA ALA A 153 7.79 1.54 0.36
C ALA A 153 7.43 0.12 0.81
N ARG A 154 7.69 -0.16 2.10
CA ARG A 154 7.22 -1.35 2.82
C ARG A 154 6.70 -0.96 4.19
N LEU A 155 5.65 -1.65 4.60
CA LEU A 155 5.14 -1.65 5.96
C LEU A 155 5.34 -3.03 6.58
N ILE A 156 5.94 -3.09 7.76
CA ILE A 156 6.19 -4.34 8.49
C ILE A 156 5.33 -4.33 9.76
N GLY A 157 4.33 -5.21 9.80
CA GLY A 157 3.29 -5.20 10.82
C GLY A 157 2.01 -4.51 10.35
N SER A 158 0.99 -4.52 11.22
CA SER A 158 -0.34 -3.99 10.91
C SER A 158 -0.46 -2.48 11.16
N ILE A 159 -1.33 -1.83 10.39
CA ILE A 159 -1.83 -0.48 10.63
C ILE A 159 -3.34 -0.41 10.37
N ASP A 160 -3.95 0.69 10.75
CA ASP A 160 -5.28 1.06 10.25
C ASP A 160 -5.12 1.76 8.90
N PHE A 161 -5.50 1.09 7.81
CA PHE A 161 -5.46 1.65 6.45
C PHE A 161 -6.51 2.73 6.20
N ASN A 162 -7.45 2.98 7.16
CA ASN A 162 -8.37 4.10 7.11
C ASN A 162 -7.74 5.41 7.67
N ASP A 163 -6.51 5.37 8.19
CA ASP A 163 -5.82 6.56 8.71
C ASP A 163 -5.71 7.64 7.64
N GLU A 164 -6.22 8.85 7.94
CA GLU A 164 -6.27 9.96 6.99
C GLU A 164 -4.86 10.42 6.56
N GLY A 165 -3.89 10.40 7.46
CA GLY A 165 -2.50 10.74 7.17
C GLY A 165 -1.87 9.73 6.21
N PHE A 166 -2.16 8.43 6.40
CA PHE A 166 -1.74 7.37 5.49
C PHE A 166 -2.38 7.54 4.10
N ILE A 167 -3.69 7.77 4.02
CA ILE A 167 -4.40 7.97 2.74
C ILE A 167 -3.84 9.19 2.01
N LYS A 168 -3.67 10.31 2.70
CA LYS A 168 -3.07 11.54 2.15
C LYS A 168 -1.66 11.30 1.60
N TRP A 169 -0.84 10.55 2.33
CA TRP A 169 0.50 10.17 1.86
C TRP A 169 0.43 9.29 0.61
N LEU A 170 -0.42 8.27 0.62
CA LEU A 170 -0.55 7.31 -0.48
C LEU A 170 -1.03 7.97 -1.78
N LYS A 171 -1.86 9.02 -1.69
CA LYS A 171 -2.32 9.82 -2.83
C LYS A 171 -1.19 10.45 -3.64
N ASN A 172 -0.05 10.73 -3.06
CA ASN A 172 1.10 11.26 -3.80
C ASN A 172 1.66 10.28 -4.85
N TYR A 173 1.25 9.01 -4.77
CA TYR A 173 1.70 7.93 -5.66
C TYR A 173 0.57 7.38 -6.56
N ASN A 174 -0.68 7.84 -6.36
CA ASN A 174 -1.87 7.36 -7.08
C ASN A 174 -2.06 7.97 -8.48
#